data_bb7fd28423d349f90137dadd862fae50
#
_entry.id   bb7fd28423d349f90137dadd862fae50
#
_cell.length_a   1.000
_cell.length_b   1.000
_cell.length_c   1.000
_cell.angle_alpha   90.00
_cell.angle_beta   90.00
_cell.angle_gamma   90.00
#
_symmetry.space_group_name_H-M   'P 1'
#
loop_
_entity.id
_entity.type
_entity.pdbx_description
1 polymer ?
#
loop_
_entity_poly.entity_id
_entity_poly.type
_entity_poly.pdbx_seq_one_letter_code
_entity_poly.pdbx_strand_id
1 'polypeptide(L)'
;SPPDLERDVILIRGIEPNMRWRQFCAELLAATDELGGELVVTLGALLADTPHTRPIPVTGTATEPELVDRLKLEQSTYEGPTGIVGVFQDACVRVDMPAVSYWAAVPHYVAQPPCPKATLALIGQIEDLLEISIPLGDLPEDARAWERGVDELAEEDEDVADYVRSLEETRDTTDLPEASGEAIAREFERYLKRRGEDD
;
A
#
# COMPACT_ATOMS: atom_id res chain seq x y z
N SER A 1 -1.89 1.93 20.61
CA SER A 1 -0.67 1.34 20.01
C SER A 1 -0.59 -0.13 20.39
N PRO A 2 -0.08 -1.02 19.53
CA PRO A 2 0.24 -2.39 19.92
C PRO A 2 1.17 -2.38 21.16
N PRO A 3 1.01 -3.32 22.10
CA PRO A 3 1.73 -3.30 23.37
C PRO A 3 3.25 -3.47 23.24
N ASP A 4 3.74 -3.92 22.10
CA ASP A 4 5.16 -4.21 21.85
C ASP A 4 5.87 -3.15 20.99
N LEU A 5 5.17 -2.08 20.59
CA LEU A 5 5.76 -0.95 19.89
C LEU A 5 6.44 -0.01 20.91
N GLU A 6 7.75 0.22 20.73
CA GLU A 6 8.47 1.29 21.45
C GLU A 6 8.01 2.70 21.03
N ARG A 7 7.12 2.81 20.04
CA ARG A 7 6.65 4.05 19.42
C ARG A 7 5.13 4.06 19.27
N ASP A 8 4.55 5.23 19.31
CA ASP A 8 3.13 5.42 19.03
C ASP A 8 2.87 5.60 17.53
N VAL A 9 1.69 5.15 17.08
CA VAL A 9 1.21 5.36 15.70
C VAL A 9 0.05 6.34 15.73
N ILE A 10 0.17 7.42 14.96
CA ILE A 10 -0.86 8.43 14.78
C ILE A 10 -1.56 8.19 13.45
N LEU A 11 -2.86 7.93 13.46
CA LEU A 11 -3.65 7.74 12.25
C LEU A 11 -4.38 9.03 11.89
N ILE A 12 -4.11 9.54 10.69
CA ILE A 12 -4.79 10.70 10.13
C ILE A 12 -5.63 10.23 8.93
N ARG A 13 -6.94 10.43 9.01
CA ARG A 13 -7.87 10.16 7.93
C ARG A 13 -8.67 11.42 7.60
N GLY A 14 -8.77 11.77 6.33
CA GLY A 14 -9.49 12.95 5.88
C GLY A 14 -9.97 12.81 4.44
N ILE A 15 -10.65 13.86 3.99
CA ILE A 15 -11.06 14.05 2.60
C ILE A 15 -10.03 14.97 1.96
N GLU A 16 -9.66 14.70 0.71
CA GLU A 16 -8.77 15.55 -0.06
C GLU A 16 -9.33 16.98 -0.12
N PRO A 17 -8.55 18.00 0.31
CA PRO A 17 -8.99 19.38 0.26
C PRO A 17 -9.03 19.89 -1.19
N ASN A 18 -10.10 20.60 -1.55
CA ASN A 18 -10.22 21.20 -2.88
C ASN A 18 -9.35 22.45 -3.08
N MET A 19 -8.92 23.09 -1.98
CA MET A 19 -8.20 24.36 -2.00
C MET A 19 -7.22 24.46 -0.83
N ARG A 20 -6.30 25.44 -0.91
CA ARG A 20 -5.37 25.80 0.17
C ARG A 20 -4.44 24.66 0.59
N TRP A 21 -4.00 23.87 -0.35
CA TRP A 21 -3.15 22.72 -0.10
C TRP A 21 -1.89 23.05 0.73
N ARG A 22 -1.28 24.20 0.49
CA ARG A 22 -0.12 24.64 1.29
C ARG A 22 -0.46 24.84 2.77
N GLN A 23 -1.62 25.43 3.05
CA GLN A 23 -2.07 25.62 4.42
C GLN A 23 -2.41 24.28 5.08
N PHE A 24 -3.12 23.41 4.35
CA PHE A 24 -3.44 22.05 4.81
C PHE A 24 -2.17 21.25 5.15
N CYS A 25 -1.16 21.25 4.27
CA CYS A 25 0.11 20.57 4.53
C CYS A 25 0.85 21.17 5.73
N ALA A 26 0.85 22.51 5.88
CA ALA A 26 1.47 23.17 7.01
C ALA A 26 0.80 22.82 8.34
N GLU A 27 -0.54 22.74 8.37
CA GLU A 27 -1.31 22.33 9.55
C GLU A 27 -1.04 20.87 9.93
N LEU A 28 -0.95 19.96 8.94
CA LEU A 28 -0.59 18.56 9.19
C LEU A 28 0.84 18.42 9.72
N LEU A 29 1.80 19.14 9.13
CA LEU A 29 3.20 19.11 9.58
C LEU A 29 3.35 19.71 10.99
N ALA A 30 2.64 20.78 11.29
CA ALA A 30 2.63 21.36 12.64
C ALA A 30 2.07 20.37 13.67
N ALA A 31 0.97 19.66 13.35
CA ALA A 31 0.42 18.65 14.23
C ALA A 31 1.38 17.44 14.39
N THR A 32 2.07 17.05 13.31
CA THR A 32 3.08 15.99 13.36
C THR A 32 4.24 16.37 14.29
N ASP A 33 4.73 17.60 14.20
CA ASP A 33 5.80 18.12 15.07
C ASP A 33 5.36 18.24 16.53
N GLU A 34 4.16 18.78 16.79
CA GLU A 34 3.59 18.88 18.16
C GLU A 34 3.43 17.52 18.84
N LEU A 35 3.17 16.46 18.06
CA LEU A 35 3.01 15.11 18.56
C LEU A 35 4.32 14.32 18.56
N GLY A 36 5.43 14.93 18.16
CA GLY A 36 6.74 14.29 18.11
C GLY A 36 6.86 13.22 17.02
N GLY A 37 6.15 13.40 15.89
CA GLY A 37 6.23 12.47 14.77
C GLY A 37 7.60 12.47 14.11
N GLU A 38 8.18 11.30 13.91
CA GLU A 38 9.52 11.12 13.32
C GLU A 38 9.48 10.64 11.88
N LEU A 39 8.37 10.07 11.43
CA LEU A 39 8.16 9.56 10.09
C LEU A 39 6.72 9.76 9.65
N VAL A 40 6.52 10.24 8.45
CA VAL A 40 5.23 10.33 7.79
C VAL A 40 5.06 9.15 6.84
N VAL A 41 3.93 8.46 6.91
CA VAL A 41 3.56 7.41 5.96
C VAL A 41 2.26 7.78 5.29
N THR A 42 2.26 7.86 3.97
CA THR A 42 1.05 8.09 3.18
C THR A 42 0.64 6.80 2.47
N LEU A 43 -0.65 6.49 2.51
CA LEU A 43 -1.22 5.31 1.89
C LEU A 43 -2.24 5.71 0.84
N GLY A 44 -2.14 5.14 -0.33
CA GLY A 44 -3.06 5.38 -1.42
C GLY A 44 -3.35 4.12 -2.24
N ALA A 45 -4.33 4.23 -3.12
CA ALA A 45 -4.62 3.21 -4.12
C ALA A 45 -4.87 3.89 -5.47
N LEU A 46 -4.50 3.22 -6.53
CA LEU A 46 -4.74 3.67 -7.89
C LEU A 46 -5.29 2.52 -8.74
N LEU A 47 -6.10 2.86 -9.72
CA LEU A 47 -6.58 1.89 -10.69
C LEU A 47 -5.45 1.52 -11.66
N ALA A 48 -5.26 0.24 -11.90
CA ALA A 48 -4.18 -0.27 -12.73
C ALA A 48 -4.58 -1.54 -13.49
N ASP A 49 -3.80 -1.84 -14.51
CA ASP A 49 -3.89 -3.07 -15.30
C ASP A 49 -3.22 -4.23 -14.54
N THR A 50 -3.93 -4.72 -13.53
CA THR A 50 -3.47 -5.83 -12.69
C THR A 50 -4.61 -6.84 -12.51
N PRO A 51 -4.34 -8.16 -12.56
CA PRO A 51 -5.36 -9.15 -12.35
C PRO A 51 -5.69 -9.29 -10.86
N HIS A 52 -6.98 -9.47 -10.54
CA HIS A 52 -7.43 -9.69 -9.17
C HIS A 52 -6.99 -11.04 -8.59
N THR A 53 -6.67 -12.00 -9.46
CA THR A 53 -6.23 -13.37 -9.12
C THR A 53 -4.77 -13.45 -8.67
N ARG A 54 -3.98 -12.38 -8.81
CA ARG A 54 -2.58 -12.30 -8.37
C ARG A 54 -2.46 -11.37 -7.16
N PRO A 55 -1.33 -11.44 -6.41
CA PRO A 55 -1.04 -10.47 -5.35
C PRO A 55 -1.12 -9.03 -5.86
N ILE A 56 -1.74 -8.15 -5.08
CA ILE A 56 -1.83 -6.73 -5.41
C ILE A 56 -0.42 -6.10 -5.35
N PRO A 57 0.07 -5.52 -6.46
CA PRO A 57 1.33 -4.79 -6.44
C PRO A 57 1.21 -3.54 -5.56
N VAL A 58 2.25 -3.29 -4.75
CA VAL A 58 2.38 -2.04 -4.02
C VAL A 58 3.68 -1.38 -4.44
N THR A 59 3.58 -0.18 -4.95
CA THR A 59 4.75 0.68 -5.21
C THR A 59 4.98 1.61 -4.03
N GLY A 60 6.25 1.85 -3.72
CA GLY A 60 6.63 2.74 -2.63
C GLY A 60 7.65 3.77 -3.09
N THR A 61 7.58 4.96 -2.51
CA THR A 61 8.58 6.01 -2.67
C THR A 61 8.95 6.58 -1.30
N ALA A 62 10.18 7.05 -1.14
CA ALA A 62 10.62 7.70 0.09
C ALA A 62 11.37 8.98 -0.22
N THR A 63 11.39 9.91 0.75
CA THR A 63 12.11 11.17 0.65
C THR A 63 13.62 11.01 0.92
N GLU A 64 13.96 10.06 1.80
CA GLU A 64 15.32 9.81 2.23
C GLU A 64 15.95 8.65 1.45
N PRO A 65 17.17 8.80 0.88
CA PRO A 65 17.86 7.72 0.18
C PRO A 65 18.08 6.47 1.05
N GLU A 66 18.34 6.65 2.34
CA GLU A 66 18.53 5.55 3.28
C GLU A 66 17.25 4.71 3.46
N LEU A 67 16.07 5.35 3.41
CA LEU A 67 14.78 4.64 3.42
C LEU A 67 14.54 3.90 2.12
N VAL A 68 14.94 4.48 0.98
CA VAL A 68 14.85 3.83 -0.34
C VAL A 68 15.64 2.52 -0.34
N ASP A 69 16.90 2.57 0.11
CA ASP A 69 17.78 1.41 0.15
C ASP A 69 17.30 0.35 1.14
N ARG A 70 16.93 0.76 2.36
CA ARG A 70 16.45 -0.14 3.42
C ARG A 70 15.17 -0.87 3.06
N LEU A 71 14.22 -0.15 2.46
CA LEU A 71 12.89 -0.67 2.12
C LEU A 71 12.86 -1.25 0.70
N LYS A 72 13.98 -1.22 -0.03
CA LYS A 72 14.08 -1.66 -1.44
C LYS A 72 13.01 -0.99 -2.32
N LEU A 73 12.77 0.32 -2.10
CA LEU A 73 11.81 1.11 -2.86
C LEU A 73 12.38 1.53 -4.20
N GLU A 74 11.52 1.71 -5.18
CA GLU A 74 11.90 2.31 -6.44
C GLU A 74 11.82 3.84 -6.35
N GLN A 75 12.72 4.54 -7.03
CA GLN A 75 12.55 5.98 -7.20
C GLN A 75 11.33 6.23 -8.09
N SER A 76 10.42 7.11 -7.64
CA SER A 76 9.28 7.48 -8.45
C SER A 76 9.73 8.19 -9.72
N THR A 77 9.38 7.62 -10.87
CA THR A 77 9.54 8.25 -12.18
C THR A 77 8.23 8.88 -12.67
N TYR A 78 7.24 8.99 -11.79
CA TYR A 78 5.93 9.51 -12.15
C TYR A 78 5.99 11.00 -12.46
N GLU A 79 5.66 11.34 -13.69
CA GLU A 79 5.46 12.71 -14.17
C GLU A 79 3.98 12.86 -14.58
N GLY A 80 3.20 13.54 -13.77
CA GLY A 80 1.77 13.70 -14.05
C GLY A 80 1.06 14.62 -13.04
N PRO A 81 -0.27 14.74 -13.15
CA PRO A 81 -1.05 15.53 -12.21
C PRO A 81 -0.84 15.05 -10.77
N THR A 82 -0.49 15.96 -9.88
CA THR A 82 -0.23 15.67 -8.48
C THR A 82 -1.47 15.92 -7.64
N GLY A 83 -1.88 14.94 -6.82
CA GLY A 83 -2.87 15.08 -5.76
C GLY A 83 -2.26 15.59 -4.45
N ILE A 84 -3.10 15.73 -3.41
CA ILE A 84 -2.66 16.23 -2.10
C ILE A 84 -1.56 15.36 -1.48
N VAL A 85 -1.55 14.06 -1.73
CA VAL A 85 -0.53 13.14 -1.20
C VAL A 85 0.86 13.51 -1.70
N GLY A 86 1.02 13.74 -3.01
CA GLY A 86 2.30 14.16 -3.58
C GLY A 86 2.72 15.57 -3.12
N VAL A 87 1.78 16.51 -2.99
CA VAL A 87 2.05 17.85 -2.45
C VAL A 87 2.46 17.78 -0.98
N PHE A 88 1.88 16.87 -0.21
CA PHE A 88 2.25 16.68 1.19
C PHE A 88 3.64 16.05 1.33
N GLN A 89 3.96 15.08 0.49
CA GLN A 89 5.31 14.49 0.44
C GLN A 89 6.37 15.55 0.09
N ASP A 90 6.10 16.42 -0.89
CA ASP A 90 6.96 17.56 -1.23
C ASP A 90 7.07 18.58 -0.07
N ALA A 91 5.99 18.76 0.71
CA ALA A 91 6.03 19.60 1.90
C ALA A 91 6.89 18.98 3.02
N CYS A 92 6.88 17.64 3.17
CA CYS A 92 7.76 16.93 4.10
C CYS A 92 9.24 17.14 3.73
N VAL A 93 9.60 17.00 2.45
CA VAL A 93 10.98 17.26 1.96
C VAL A 93 11.44 18.66 2.33
N ARG A 94 10.60 19.67 2.22
CA ARG A 94 10.98 21.07 2.50
C ARG A 94 11.28 21.38 3.96
N VAL A 95 10.84 20.54 4.87
CA VAL A 95 11.06 20.67 6.32
C VAL A 95 11.93 19.55 6.89
N ASP A 96 12.59 18.79 6.00
CA ASP A 96 13.44 17.65 6.35
C ASP A 96 12.69 16.59 7.20
N MET A 97 11.38 16.41 6.96
CA MET A 97 10.58 15.36 7.59
C MET A 97 10.66 14.08 6.75
N PRO A 98 11.20 12.97 7.30
CA PRO A 98 11.23 11.70 6.60
C PRO A 98 9.81 11.25 6.22
N ALA A 99 9.61 10.85 4.96
CA ALA A 99 8.30 10.43 4.48
C ALA A 99 8.41 9.24 3.51
N VAL A 100 7.46 8.31 3.66
CA VAL A 100 7.26 7.16 2.78
C VAL A 100 5.84 7.22 2.23
N SER A 101 5.68 6.89 0.95
CA SER A 101 4.37 6.80 0.29
C SER A 101 4.21 5.42 -0.32
N TYR A 102 3.12 4.72 0.01
CA TYR A 102 2.76 3.43 -0.59
C TYR A 102 1.47 3.53 -1.38
N TRP A 103 1.46 2.93 -2.58
CA TRP A 103 0.32 2.91 -3.48
C TRP A 103 0.02 1.49 -3.93
N ALA A 104 -1.19 1.01 -3.59
CA ALA A 104 -1.68 -0.28 -4.04
C ALA A 104 -2.33 -0.16 -5.43
N ALA A 105 -1.97 -1.06 -6.34
CA ALA A 105 -2.57 -1.17 -7.65
C ALA A 105 -3.89 -1.95 -7.56
N VAL A 106 -5.03 -1.29 -7.81
CA VAL A 106 -6.36 -1.91 -7.79
C VAL A 106 -6.81 -2.22 -9.21
N PRO A 107 -7.32 -3.42 -9.50
CA PRO A 107 -7.84 -3.74 -10.83
C PRO A 107 -8.89 -2.74 -11.28
N HIS A 108 -8.67 -2.09 -12.44
CA HIS A 108 -9.56 -1.02 -12.90
C HIS A 108 -10.95 -1.52 -13.33
N TYR A 109 -11.09 -2.79 -13.70
CA TYR A 109 -12.37 -3.41 -14.03
C TYR A 109 -13.25 -3.71 -12.79
N VAL A 110 -12.69 -3.55 -11.57
CA VAL A 110 -13.41 -3.65 -10.29
C VAL A 110 -13.22 -2.37 -9.48
N ALA A 111 -13.54 -1.23 -10.08
CA ALA A 111 -13.26 0.09 -9.51
C ALA A 111 -14.12 0.48 -8.29
N GLN A 112 -15.07 -0.35 -7.85
CA GLN A 112 -15.93 -0.03 -6.72
C GLN A 112 -15.26 -0.39 -5.38
N PRO A 113 -15.15 0.56 -4.43
CA PRO A 113 -14.66 0.25 -3.09
C PRO A 113 -15.69 -0.58 -2.30
N PRO A 114 -15.26 -1.40 -1.33
CA PRO A 114 -13.87 -1.58 -0.90
C PRO A 114 -13.09 -2.60 -1.74
N CYS A 115 -11.73 -2.52 -1.69
CA CYS A 115 -10.85 -3.59 -2.16
C CYS A 115 -10.04 -4.13 -0.97
N PRO A 116 -10.55 -5.14 -0.24
CA PRO A 116 -9.90 -5.69 0.96
C PRO A 116 -8.53 -6.29 0.65
N LYS A 117 -8.34 -6.84 -0.54
CA LYS A 117 -7.07 -7.39 -0.99
C LYS A 117 -5.98 -6.31 -1.09
N ALA A 118 -6.32 -5.11 -1.60
CA ALA A 118 -5.41 -3.97 -1.63
C ALA A 118 -5.10 -3.44 -0.22
N THR A 119 -6.09 -3.46 0.68
CA THR A 119 -5.89 -3.09 2.08
C THR A 119 -4.89 -4.03 2.77
N LEU A 120 -5.01 -5.35 2.57
CA LEU A 120 -4.06 -6.33 3.08
C LEU A 120 -2.63 -6.07 2.56
N ALA A 121 -2.50 -5.78 1.27
CA ALA A 121 -1.20 -5.49 0.67
C ALA A 121 -0.54 -4.25 1.29
N LEU A 122 -1.31 -3.18 1.54
CA LEU A 122 -0.81 -1.98 2.22
C LEU A 122 -0.46 -2.24 3.69
N ILE A 123 -1.26 -3.01 4.41
CA ILE A 123 -0.95 -3.39 5.80
C ILE A 123 0.36 -4.17 5.83
N GLY A 124 0.59 -5.09 4.92
CA GLY A 124 1.86 -5.81 4.82
C GLY A 124 3.08 -4.89 4.66
N GLN A 125 2.96 -3.79 3.89
CA GLN A 125 4.03 -2.80 3.79
C GLN A 125 4.26 -2.03 5.12
N ILE A 126 3.19 -1.76 5.85
CA ILE A 126 3.30 -1.12 7.17
C ILE A 126 3.94 -2.06 8.19
N GLU A 127 3.58 -3.34 8.18
CA GLU A 127 4.20 -4.35 9.04
C GLU A 127 5.71 -4.46 8.78
N ASP A 128 6.11 -4.48 7.49
CA ASP A 128 7.53 -4.53 7.10
C ASP A 128 8.28 -3.23 7.47
N LEU A 129 7.64 -2.06 7.31
CA LEU A 129 8.23 -0.76 7.63
C LEU A 129 8.46 -0.57 9.13
N LEU A 130 7.47 -0.95 9.93
CA LEU A 130 7.46 -0.74 11.39
C LEU A 130 7.98 -1.95 12.17
N GLU A 131 8.22 -3.08 11.50
CA GLU A 131 8.63 -4.37 12.08
C GLU A 131 7.65 -4.88 13.15
N ILE A 132 6.35 -4.67 12.91
CA ILE A 132 5.26 -5.07 13.79
C ILE A 132 4.35 -6.08 13.13
N SER A 133 3.50 -6.71 13.95
CA SER A 133 2.35 -7.50 13.50
C SER A 133 1.06 -6.75 13.77
N ILE A 134 0.19 -6.66 12.77
CA ILE A 134 -1.10 -5.97 12.87
C ILE A 134 -2.23 -7.00 12.86
N PRO A 135 -3.09 -7.06 13.90
CA PRO A 135 -4.25 -7.94 13.89
C PRO A 135 -5.17 -7.64 12.70
N LEU A 136 -5.34 -8.61 11.81
CA LEU A 136 -6.08 -8.41 10.56
C LEU A 136 -7.60 -8.60 10.72
N GLY A 137 -8.07 -9.20 11.81
CA GLY A 137 -9.49 -9.50 12.01
C GLY A 137 -10.06 -10.30 10.85
N ASP A 138 -11.24 -9.91 10.37
CA ASP A 138 -11.95 -10.58 9.27
C ASP A 138 -11.43 -10.20 7.87
N LEU A 139 -10.47 -9.27 7.78
CA LEU A 139 -9.98 -8.73 6.51
C LEU A 139 -9.46 -9.81 5.53
N PRO A 140 -8.76 -10.89 5.97
CA PRO A 140 -8.38 -11.98 5.07
C PRO A 140 -9.57 -12.75 4.49
N GLU A 141 -10.67 -12.89 5.25
CA GLU A 141 -11.92 -13.51 4.74
C GLU A 141 -12.64 -12.59 3.76
N ASP A 142 -12.69 -11.30 4.07
CA ASP A 142 -13.24 -10.27 3.19
C ASP A 142 -12.50 -10.21 1.86
N ALA A 143 -11.17 -10.32 1.88
CA ALA A 143 -10.35 -10.35 0.68
C ALA A 143 -10.65 -11.57 -0.20
N ARG A 144 -10.78 -12.75 0.40
CA ARG A 144 -11.19 -13.96 -0.32
C ARG A 144 -12.61 -13.88 -0.86
N ALA A 145 -13.54 -13.29 -0.10
CA ALA A 145 -14.91 -13.08 -0.55
C ALA A 145 -14.97 -12.10 -1.72
N TRP A 146 -14.22 -11.02 -1.64
CA TRP A 146 -14.09 -10.05 -2.72
C TRP A 146 -13.52 -10.69 -3.99
N GLU A 147 -12.46 -11.51 -3.88
CA GLU A 147 -11.84 -12.19 -5.02
C GLU A 147 -12.84 -13.12 -5.72
N ARG A 148 -13.57 -13.95 -4.95
CA ARG A 148 -14.63 -14.79 -5.51
C ARG A 148 -15.74 -14.00 -6.20
N GLY A 149 -16.15 -12.86 -5.63
CA GLY A 149 -17.17 -12.02 -6.25
C GLY A 149 -16.68 -11.39 -7.57
N VAL A 150 -15.39 -11.14 -7.71
CA VAL A 150 -14.80 -10.67 -8.96
C VAL A 150 -14.66 -11.82 -9.98
N ASP A 151 -14.32 -13.03 -9.53
CA ASP A 151 -14.34 -14.24 -10.38
C ASP A 151 -15.73 -14.45 -11.01
N GLU A 152 -16.80 -14.38 -10.19
CA GLU A 152 -18.19 -14.52 -10.66
C GLU A 152 -18.53 -13.44 -11.72
N LEU A 153 -18.13 -12.18 -11.50
CA LEU A 153 -18.34 -11.11 -12.48
C LEU A 153 -17.57 -11.35 -13.79
N ALA A 154 -16.36 -11.88 -13.70
CA ALA A 154 -15.56 -12.20 -14.88
C ALA A 154 -16.12 -13.41 -15.65
N GLU A 155 -16.76 -14.37 -14.97
CA GLU A 155 -17.43 -15.50 -15.61
C GLU A 155 -18.72 -15.10 -16.36
N GLU A 156 -19.38 -14.02 -15.92
CA GLU A 156 -20.61 -13.51 -16.57
C GLU A 156 -20.34 -12.72 -17.86
N ASP A 157 -19.09 -12.23 -18.07
CA ASP A 157 -18.69 -11.41 -19.21
C ASP A 157 -17.40 -11.97 -19.85
N GLU A 158 -17.54 -12.55 -21.04
CA GLU A 158 -16.43 -13.17 -21.78
C GLU A 158 -15.32 -12.16 -22.13
N ASP A 159 -15.64 -10.90 -22.39
CA ASP A 159 -14.66 -9.85 -22.67
C ASP A 159 -13.82 -9.54 -21.42
N VAL A 160 -14.44 -9.52 -20.24
CA VAL A 160 -13.75 -9.35 -18.95
C VAL A 160 -12.88 -10.57 -18.63
N ALA A 161 -13.38 -11.78 -18.86
CA ALA A 161 -12.61 -13.00 -18.65
C ALA A 161 -11.36 -13.05 -19.53
N ASP A 162 -11.48 -12.71 -20.81
CA ASP A 162 -10.35 -12.67 -21.73
C ASP A 162 -9.34 -11.57 -21.34
N TYR A 163 -9.84 -10.43 -20.88
CA TYR A 163 -8.99 -9.36 -20.39
C TYR A 163 -8.20 -9.78 -19.15
N VAL A 164 -8.86 -10.36 -18.14
CA VAL A 164 -8.19 -10.89 -16.93
C VAL A 164 -7.09 -11.88 -17.31
N ARG A 165 -7.38 -12.82 -18.23
CA ARG A 165 -6.41 -13.80 -18.71
C ARG A 165 -5.19 -13.13 -19.34
N SER A 166 -5.39 -12.09 -20.16
CA SER A 166 -4.30 -11.34 -20.75
C SER A 166 -3.41 -10.62 -19.72
N LEU A 167 -4.02 -10.11 -18.64
CA LEU A 167 -3.30 -9.50 -17.53
C LEU A 167 -2.49 -10.53 -16.73
N GLU A 168 -3.05 -11.72 -16.51
CA GLU A 168 -2.35 -12.83 -15.86
C GLU A 168 -1.10 -13.25 -16.63
N GLU A 169 -1.24 -13.46 -17.95
CA GLU A 169 -0.13 -13.81 -18.82
C GLU A 169 0.99 -12.76 -18.81
N THR A 170 0.60 -11.48 -18.84
CA THR A 170 1.54 -10.36 -18.77
C THR A 170 2.26 -10.34 -17.43
N ARG A 171 1.52 -10.50 -16.34
CA ARG A 171 2.07 -10.49 -14.98
C ARG A 171 3.02 -11.67 -14.75
N ASP A 172 2.58 -12.88 -15.07
CA ASP A 172 3.35 -14.09 -14.89
C ASP A 172 4.65 -14.07 -15.73
N THR A 173 4.64 -13.39 -16.89
CA THR A 173 5.84 -13.21 -17.73
C THR A 173 6.81 -12.20 -17.12
N THR A 174 6.30 -11.15 -16.48
CA THR A 174 7.12 -10.09 -15.87
C THR A 174 7.76 -10.57 -14.55
N ASP A 175 7.05 -11.37 -13.76
CA ASP A 175 7.51 -11.85 -12.45
C ASP A 175 8.45 -13.07 -12.56
N LEU A 176 8.59 -13.70 -13.74
CA LEU A 176 9.43 -14.88 -13.95
C LEU A 176 10.94 -14.72 -13.65
N PRO A 177 11.59 -13.53 -13.74
CA PRO A 177 12.98 -13.39 -13.33
C PRO A 177 13.19 -13.22 -11.82
N GLU A 178 12.18 -12.79 -11.09
CA GLU A 178 12.31 -12.34 -9.69
C GLU A 178 11.19 -12.82 -8.73
N ALA A 179 10.43 -13.85 -9.08
CA ALA A 179 9.69 -14.64 -8.09
C ALA A 179 10.72 -15.29 -7.16
N SER A 180 11.55 -14.40 -6.60
CA SER A 180 12.70 -14.75 -5.81
C SER A 180 12.21 -15.39 -4.52
N GLY A 181 12.90 -16.41 -4.07
CA GLY A 181 12.69 -17.02 -2.78
C GLY A 181 12.60 -16.01 -1.63
N GLU A 182 13.07 -14.75 -1.81
CA GLU A 182 12.97 -13.66 -0.84
C GLU A 182 11.53 -13.14 -0.63
N ALA A 183 10.70 -13.03 -1.66
CA ALA A 183 9.30 -12.62 -1.51
C ALA A 183 8.49 -13.72 -0.80
N ILE A 184 8.71 -14.97 -1.20
CA ILE A 184 8.09 -16.13 -0.54
C ILE A 184 8.57 -16.25 0.91
N ALA A 185 9.87 -16.06 1.16
CA ALA A 185 10.43 -16.09 2.51
C ALA A 185 9.83 -15.01 3.42
N ARG A 186 9.68 -13.77 2.94
CA ARG A 186 9.05 -12.67 3.70
C ARG A 186 7.59 -12.94 4.04
N GLU A 187 6.82 -13.49 3.10
CA GLU A 187 5.43 -13.85 3.36
C GLU A 187 5.32 -15.00 4.35
N PHE A 188 6.23 -15.97 4.26
CA PHE A 188 6.32 -17.08 5.19
C PHE A 188 6.77 -16.63 6.60
N GLU A 189 7.73 -15.71 6.70
CA GLU A 189 8.14 -15.10 7.97
C GLU A 189 7.00 -14.32 8.63
N ARG A 190 6.23 -13.54 7.87
CA ARG A 190 5.02 -12.86 8.37
C ARG A 190 3.98 -13.85 8.88
N TYR A 191 3.76 -14.93 8.15
CA TYR A 191 2.85 -15.99 8.57
C TYR A 191 3.30 -16.64 9.88
N LEU A 192 4.58 -16.93 10.03
CA LEU A 192 5.15 -17.53 11.24
C LEU A 192 5.09 -16.58 12.45
N LYS A 193 5.39 -15.29 12.26
CA LYS A 193 5.27 -14.28 13.33
C LYS A 193 3.84 -14.22 13.85
N ARG A 194 2.84 -14.12 13.00
CA ARG A 194 1.42 -14.09 13.41
C ARG A 194 0.99 -15.35 14.15
N ARG A 195 1.48 -16.51 13.74
CA ARG A 195 1.12 -17.78 14.38
C ARG A 195 1.82 -18.01 15.72
N GLY A 196 2.97 -17.40 15.94
CA GLY A 196 3.69 -17.47 17.21
C GLY A 196 3.13 -16.56 18.30
N GLU A 197 2.26 -15.62 17.95
CA GLU A 197 1.57 -14.72 18.88
C GLU A 197 0.20 -15.26 19.34
N ASP A 198 -0.31 -16.31 18.68
CA ASP A 198 -1.59 -16.98 19.04
C ASP A 198 -1.41 -18.17 19.99
N ASP A 199 -0.18 -18.53 20.39
CA ASP A 199 0.18 -19.56 21.38
C ASP A 199 0.71 -18.91 22.68
#